data_02a76f4ff3ddeab0a97fdd4b80e93fcd
#
_entry.id   02a76f4ff3ddeab0a97fdd4b80e93fcd
#
_cell.length_a   1.000
_cell.length_b   1.000
_cell.length_c   1.000
_cell.angle_alpha   90.00
_cell.angle_beta   90.00
_cell.angle_gamma   90.00
#
_symmetry.space_group_name_H-M   'P 1'
#
loop_
_entity.id
_entity.type
_entity.pdbx_description
1 polymer ?
#
loop_
_entity_poly.entity_id
_entity_poly.type
_entity_poly.pdbx_seq_one_letter_code
_entity_poly.pdbx_strand_id
1 'polypeptide(L)'
;KHGDFRKFPDGRFQITLNKMENPYRFLITFIHEWAHWLVMQQHPFRTQPHGSIWKQTYKMQMLPFLQDQIFPENLLGLLAKHVKNPKATLDADPQLAIALKQYDPANDKNFIFELETGTRFQANNGKIYELGHLRRKRYACIELATKRTYLFASHSEVKIVEN
;
A
#
# COMPACT_ATOMS: atom_id res chain seq x y z
N LYS A 1 3.86 -5.48 1.24
CA LYS A 1 2.56 -6.16 1.06
C LYS A 1 1.95 -6.38 2.42
N HIS A 2 0.76 -5.84 2.66
CA HIS A 2 0.10 -5.89 3.97
C HIS A 2 -0.79 -7.12 4.15
N GLY A 3 -1.31 -7.69 3.04
CA GLY A 3 -2.13 -8.89 3.00
C GLY A 3 -1.90 -9.70 1.74
N ASP A 4 -2.50 -10.88 1.68
CA ASP A 4 -2.46 -11.79 0.53
C ASP A 4 -3.69 -12.69 0.50
N PHE A 5 -4.29 -12.83 -0.68
CA PHE A 5 -5.32 -13.80 -0.97
C PHE A 5 -4.75 -14.89 -1.89
N ARG A 6 -4.98 -16.16 -1.54
CA ARG A 6 -4.55 -17.32 -2.33
C ARG A 6 -5.66 -18.34 -2.50
N LYS A 7 -5.72 -18.94 -3.69
CA LYS A 7 -6.44 -20.16 -3.96
C LYS A 7 -5.45 -21.31 -4.09
N PHE A 8 -5.67 -22.40 -3.37
CA PHE A 8 -4.87 -23.61 -3.46
C PHE A 8 -5.42 -24.56 -4.53
N PRO A 9 -4.58 -25.47 -5.07
CA PRO A 9 -5.02 -26.47 -6.06
C PRO A 9 -6.13 -27.40 -5.55
N ASP A 10 -6.20 -27.64 -4.25
CA ASP A 10 -7.24 -28.43 -3.57
C ASP A 10 -8.57 -27.70 -3.38
N GLY A 11 -8.69 -26.48 -3.90
CA GLY A 11 -9.90 -25.63 -3.84
C GLY A 11 -10.03 -24.81 -2.57
N ARG A 12 -9.13 -24.96 -1.58
CA ARG A 12 -9.13 -24.10 -0.39
C ARG A 12 -8.71 -22.67 -0.72
N PHE A 13 -9.18 -21.73 0.09
CA PHE A 13 -8.83 -20.32 0.03
C PHE A 13 -8.18 -19.87 1.32
N GLN A 14 -7.26 -18.94 1.23
CA GLN A 14 -6.61 -18.35 2.38
C GLN A 14 -6.47 -16.84 2.19
N ILE A 15 -6.87 -16.10 3.21
CA ILE A 15 -6.50 -14.68 3.37
C ILE A 15 -5.44 -14.63 4.48
N THR A 16 -4.30 -14.04 4.18
CA THR A 16 -3.23 -13.80 5.15
C THR A 16 -3.09 -12.30 5.34
N LEU A 17 -3.06 -11.85 6.58
CA LEU A 17 -2.81 -10.46 6.94
C LEU A 17 -1.54 -10.41 7.80
N ASN A 18 -0.65 -9.46 7.50
CA ASN A 18 0.48 -9.20 8.37
C ASN A 18 -0.04 -8.65 9.71
N LYS A 19 0.71 -8.90 10.78
CA LYS A 19 0.42 -8.25 12.06
C LYS A 19 0.51 -6.73 11.85
N MET A 20 -0.58 -6.03 12.08
CA MET A 20 -0.70 -4.58 11.96
C MET A 20 -1.29 -4.05 13.27
N GLU A 21 -0.63 -3.08 13.86
CA GLU A 21 -1.11 -2.41 15.07
C GLU A 21 -2.06 -1.24 14.75
N ASN A 22 -2.02 -0.76 13.49
CA ASN A 22 -2.95 0.24 12.96
C ASN A 22 -4.28 -0.43 12.58
N PRO A 23 -5.37 -0.24 13.34
CA PRO A 23 -6.64 -0.91 13.09
C PRO A 23 -7.30 -0.49 11.78
N TYR A 24 -7.09 0.76 11.35
CA TYR A 24 -7.63 1.28 10.09
C TYR A 24 -6.96 0.63 8.89
N ARG A 25 -5.63 0.52 8.91
CA ARG A 25 -4.85 -0.16 7.88
C ARG A 25 -5.21 -1.65 7.82
N PHE A 26 -5.40 -2.28 8.99
CA PHE A 26 -5.86 -3.66 9.09
C PHE A 26 -7.21 -3.86 8.41
N LEU A 27 -8.23 -3.06 8.77
CA LEU A 27 -9.59 -3.17 8.23
C LEU A 27 -9.60 -2.96 6.71
N ILE A 28 -8.93 -1.91 6.21
CA ILE A 28 -8.87 -1.62 4.78
C ILE A 28 -8.18 -2.76 4.01
N THR A 29 -7.10 -3.32 4.56
CA THR A 29 -6.37 -4.45 3.96
C THR A 29 -7.23 -5.70 3.97
N PHE A 30 -7.93 -5.99 5.07
CA PHE A 30 -8.84 -7.13 5.15
C PHE A 30 -9.92 -7.06 4.07
N ILE A 31 -10.59 -5.90 3.93
CA ILE A 31 -11.64 -5.72 2.91
C ILE A 31 -11.06 -5.83 1.49
N HIS A 32 -9.80 -5.39 1.27
CA HIS A 32 -9.10 -5.55 0.00
C HIS A 32 -8.95 -7.04 -0.38
N GLU A 33 -8.44 -7.86 0.53
CA GLU A 33 -8.26 -9.30 0.30
C GLU A 33 -9.60 -10.05 0.24
N TRP A 34 -10.58 -9.62 1.03
CA TRP A 34 -11.95 -10.13 0.98
C TRP A 34 -12.61 -9.86 -0.39
N ALA A 35 -12.38 -8.67 -0.97
CA ALA A 35 -12.88 -8.36 -2.31
C ALA A 35 -12.27 -9.28 -3.38
N HIS A 36 -10.99 -9.68 -3.27
CA HIS A 36 -10.39 -10.68 -4.15
C HIS A 36 -11.08 -12.03 -4.05
N TRP A 37 -11.40 -12.48 -2.82
CA TRP A 37 -12.14 -13.71 -2.60
C TRP A 37 -13.54 -13.66 -3.20
N LEU A 38 -14.29 -12.58 -2.97
CA LEU A 38 -15.63 -12.42 -3.55
C LEU A 38 -15.62 -12.44 -5.08
N VAL A 39 -14.68 -11.72 -5.71
CA VAL A 39 -14.52 -11.74 -7.18
C VAL A 39 -14.27 -13.15 -7.68
N MET A 40 -13.43 -13.92 -6.99
CA MET A 40 -13.15 -15.30 -7.41
C MET A 40 -14.37 -16.23 -7.26
N GLN A 41 -15.21 -16.01 -6.24
CA GLN A 41 -16.46 -16.77 -6.07
C GLN A 41 -17.50 -16.47 -7.15
N GLN A 42 -17.64 -15.19 -7.51
CA GLN A 42 -18.65 -14.73 -8.46
C GLN A 42 -18.21 -14.86 -9.92
N HIS A 43 -16.90 -14.83 -10.16
CA HIS A 43 -16.31 -14.87 -11.51
C HIS A 43 -15.23 -15.96 -11.56
N PRO A 44 -15.62 -17.25 -11.76
CA PRO A 44 -14.69 -18.38 -11.73
C PRO A 44 -13.67 -18.35 -12.88
N PHE A 45 -13.95 -17.59 -13.94
CA PHE A 45 -13.02 -17.35 -15.04
C PHE A 45 -11.99 -16.28 -14.66
N ARG A 46 -10.83 -16.32 -15.33
CA ARG A 46 -9.72 -15.40 -15.06
C ARG A 46 -10.15 -13.94 -15.21
N THR A 47 -10.16 -13.19 -14.10
CA THR A 47 -10.37 -11.75 -14.08
C THR A 47 -9.03 -11.04 -13.89
N GLN A 48 -8.94 -9.80 -14.39
CA GLN A 48 -7.74 -8.98 -14.16
C GLN A 48 -7.67 -8.57 -12.68
N PRO A 49 -6.59 -8.88 -11.96
CA PRO A 49 -6.38 -8.40 -10.59
C PRO A 49 -6.48 -6.87 -10.53
N HIS A 50 -7.25 -6.35 -9.57
CA HIS A 50 -7.53 -4.91 -9.42
C HIS A 50 -8.16 -4.24 -10.66
N GLY A 51 -8.78 -5.03 -11.56
CA GLY A 51 -9.56 -4.55 -12.69
C GLY A 51 -10.93 -3.96 -12.25
N SER A 52 -11.76 -3.62 -13.22
CA SER A 52 -13.07 -2.95 -12.96
C SER A 52 -13.97 -3.75 -12.02
N ILE A 53 -14.05 -5.07 -12.21
CA ILE A 53 -14.88 -5.97 -11.38
C ILE A 53 -14.41 -5.91 -9.92
N TRP A 54 -13.09 -6.09 -9.70
CA TRP A 54 -12.52 -6.00 -8.34
C TRP A 54 -12.76 -4.62 -7.71
N LYS A 55 -12.53 -3.53 -8.45
CA LYS A 55 -12.75 -2.15 -7.95
C LYS A 55 -14.19 -1.92 -7.51
N GLN A 56 -15.14 -2.42 -8.28
CA GLN A 56 -16.56 -2.31 -7.94
C GLN A 56 -16.91 -3.14 -6.70
N THR A 57 -16.43 -4.39 -6.63
CA THR A 57 -16.62 -5.26 -5.47
C THR A 57 -16.00 -4.63 -4.22
N TYR A 58 -14.74 -4.18 -4.28
CA TYR A 58 -14.07 -3.51 -3.17
C TYR A 58 -14.84 -2.27 -2.70
N LYS A 59 -15.30 -1.42 -3.62
CA LYS A 59 -16.12 -0.26 -3.30
C LYS A 59 -17.39 -0.65 -2.54
N MET A 60 -18.12 -1.65 -3.02
CA MET A 60 -19.35 -2.10 -2.37
C MET A 60 -19.11 -2.64 -0.96
N GLN A 61 -17.98 -3.36 -0.77
CA GLN A 61 -17.62 -3.89 0.55
C GLN A 61 -17.15 -2.79 1.52
N MET A 62 -16.53 -1.72 1.01
CA MET A 62 -16.06 -0.61 1.84
C MET A 62 -17.18 0.35 2.28
N LEU A 63 -18.23 0.52 1.46
CA LEU A 63 -19.30 1.51 1.73
C LEU A 63 -19.90 1.42 3.14
N PRO A 64 -20.23 0.23 3.68
CA PRO A 64 -20.80 0.13 5.04
C PRO A 64 -19.86 0.61 6.15
N PHE A 65 -18.55 0.65 5.89
CA PHE A 65 -17.54 1.04 6.87
C PHE A 65 -17.15 2.53 6.78
N LEU A 66 -17.58 3.24 5.72
CA LEU A 66 -17.28 4.67 5.55
C LEU A 66 -18.16 5.54 6.46
N GLN A 67 -17.90 5.48 7.76
CA GLN A 67 -18.64 6.21 8.80
C GLN A 67 -17.67 6.72 9.88
N ASP A 68 -18.08 7.80 10.54
CA ASP A 68 -17.32 8.51 11.56
C ASP A 68 -17.08 7.68 12.84
N GLN A 69 -17.98 6.71 13.12
CA GLN A 69 -17.81 5.76 14.21
C GLN A 69 -16.67 4.77 13.99
N ILE A 70 -16.23 4.59 12.72
CA ILE A 70 -15.20 3.61 12.34
C ILE A 70 -13.88 4.31 11.97
N PHE A 71 -13.96 5.37 11.17
CA PHE A 71 -12.78 6.10 10.72
C PHE A 71 -12.78 7.53 11.23
N PRO A 72 -11.65 8.04 11.75
CA PRO A 72 -11.49 9.45 12.09
C PRO A 72 -11.73 10.35 10.86
N GLU A 73 -12.20 11.56 11.10
CA GLU A 73 -12.59 12.52 10.06
C GLU A 73 -11.48 12.76 9.02
N ASN A 74 -10.23 12.88 9.48
CA ASN A 74 -9.06 13.08 8.61
C ASN A 74 -8.78 11.89 7.68
N LEU A 75 -9.20 10.67 8.04
CA LEU A 75 -9.11 9.48 7.19
C LEU A 75 -10.34 9.31 6.31
N LEU A 76 -11.53 9.59 6.83
CA LEU A 76 -12.80 9.29 6.19
C LEU A 76 -12.91 9.94 4.81
N GLY A 77 -12.59 11.25 4.70
CA GLY A 77 -12.63 11.97 3.43
C GLY A 77 -11.64 11.43 2.39
N LEU A 78 -10.42 11.12 2.81
CA LEU A 78 -9.37 10.55 1.95
C LEU A 78 -9.72 9.12 1.50
N LEU A 79 -10.25 8.32 2.42
CA LEU A 79 -10.67 6.95 2.13
C LEU A 79 -11.87 6.92 1.17
N ALA A 80 -12.87 7.78 1.37
CA ALA A 80 -13.99 7.93 0.45
C ALA A 80 -13.54 8.32 -0.96
N LYS A 81 -12.53 9.19 -1.08
CA LYS A 81 -11.90 9.55 -2.37
C LYS A 81 -11.17 8.36 -2.99
N HIS A 82 -10.38 7.63 -2.18
CA HIS A 82 -9.65 6.44 -2.62
C HIS A 82 -10.59 5.35 -3.15
N VAL A 83 -11.69 5.08 -2.46
CA VAL A 83 -12.67 4.03 -2.80
C VAL A 83 -13.39 4.31 -4.13
N LYS A 84 -13.44 5.55 -4.60
CA LYS A 84 -13.97 5.87 -5.95
C LYS A 84 -13.11 5.26 -7.07
N ASN A 85 -11.79 5.20 -6.90
CA ASN A 85 -10.86 4.58 -7.84
C ASN A 85 -9.67 3.95 -7.10
N PRO A 86 -9.88 2.82 -6.43
CA PRO A 86 -8.87 2.23 -5.56
C PRO A 86 -7.63 1.80 -6.35
N LYS A 87 -6.48 2.00 -5.72
CA LYS A 87 -5.19 1.54 -6.23
C LYS A 87 -4.96 0.08 -5.82
N ALA A 88 -4.02 -0.58 -6.52
CA ALA A 88 -3.63 -1.97 -6.21
C ALA A 88 -2.97 -2.12 -4.83
N THR A 89 -2.41 -1.06 -4.29
CA THR A 89 -1.87 -0.99 -2.93
C THR A 89 -2.34 0.29 -2.27
N LEU A 90 -2.60 0.22 -0.98
CA LEU A 90 -3.06 1.35 -0.17
C LEU A 90 -2.05 2.50 -0.18
N ASP A 91 -0.76 2.18 -0.05
CA ASP A 91 0.33 3.16 0.00
C ASP A 91 0.62 3.82 -1.38
N ALA A 92 -0.01 3.35 -2.46
CA ALA A 92 0.06 4.01 -3.77
C ALA A 92 -0.81 5.28 -3.87
N ASP A 93 -1.58 5.60 -2.82
CA ASP A 93 -2.29 6.87 -2.64
C ASP A 93 -1.54 7.70 -1.59
N PRO A 94 -0.72 8.70 -1.98
CA PRO A 94 0.19 9.37 -1.05
C PRO A 94 -0.53 10.07 0.11
N GLN A 95 -1.65 10.74 -0.15
CA GLN A 95 -2.40 11.45 0.88
C GLN A 95 -2.97 10.49 1.93
N LEU A 96 -3.55 9.37 1.47
CA LEU A 96 -4.08 8.35 2.36
C LEU A 96 -2.96 7.62 3.12
N ALA A 97 -1.83 7.33 2.46
CA ALA A 97 -0.67 6.70 3.09
C ALA A 97 -0.10 7.55 4.25
N ILE A 98 0.07 8.87 4.02
CA ILE A 98 0.53 9.82 5.06
C ILE A 98 -0.47 9.87 6.22
N ALA A 99 -1.77 9.99 5.92
CA ALA A 99 -2.79 10.08 6.95
C ALA A 99 -2.87 8.78 7.78
N LEU A 100 -2.76 7.61 7.16
CA LEU A 100 -2.73 6.32 7.85
C LEU A 100 -1.48 6.13 8.71
N LYS A 101 -0.34 6.69 8.27
CA LYS A 101 0.93 6.59 9.01
C LYS A 101 0.85 7.23 10.41
N GLN A 102 -0.03 8.22 10.60
CA GLN A 102 -0.25 8.84 11.92
C GLN A 102 -0.80 7.86 12.98
N TYR A 103 -1.38 6.76 12.53
CA TYR A 103 -1.96 5.69 13.36
C TYR A 103 -1.09 4.43 13.39
N ASP A 104 0.03 4.42 12.64
CA ASP A 104 1.02 3.35 12.73
C ASP A 104 1.85 3.52 14.02
N PRO A 105 2.42 2.45 14.58
CA PRO A 105 3.40 2.57 15.65
C PRO A 105 4.52 3.52 15.26
N ALA A 106 4.99 4.31 16.21
CA ALA A 106 6.09 5.23 15.98
C ALA A 106 7.31 4.47 15.42
N ASN A 107 7.80 4.91 14.26
CA ASN A 107 8.99 4.37 13.62
C ASN A 107 9.78 5.51 12.96
N ASP A 108 11.03 5.22 12.63
CA ASP A 108 11.98 6.15 12.02
C ASP A 108 11.99 6.08 10.47
N LYS A 109 10.94 5.52 9.86
CA LYS A 109 10.84 5.37 8.40
C LYS A 109 10.03 6.49 7.77
N ASN A 110 10.44 6.88 6.58
CA ASN A 110 9.77 7.84 5.71
C ASN A 110 9.38 7.17 4.38
N PHE A 111 8.32 7.65 3.75
CA PHE A 111 8.09 7.29 2.35
C PHE A 111 9.08 8.02 1.44
N ILE A 112 9.51 7.39 0.36
CA ILE A 112 10.46 7.99 -0.59
C ILE A 112 9.94 9.32 -1.15
N PHE A 113 8.63 9.45 -1.41
CA PHE A 113 8.05 10.69 -1.92
C PHE A 113 8.08 11.87 -0.92
N GLU A 114 8.37 11.61 0.37
CA GLU A 114 8.53 12.64 1.40
C GLU A 114 9.95 13.20 1.45
N LEU A 115 10.92 12.57 0.75
CA LEU A 115 12.32 12.91 0.80
C LEU A 115 12.72 13.85 -0.35
N GLU A 116 13.71 14.70 -0.09
CA GLU A 116 14.33 15.54 -1.10
C GLU A 116 15.36 14.78 -1.93
N THR A 117 15.53 15.17 -3.20
CA THR A 117 16.59 14.62 -4.06
C THR A 117 17.96 14.80 -3.41
N GLY A 118 18.81 13.76 -3.46
CA GLY A 118 20.11 13.73 -2.79
C GLY A 118 20.08 13.17 -1.38
N THR A 119 18.90 12.99 -0.77
CA THR A 119 18.80 12.35 0.56
C THR A 119 19.34 10.93 0.50
N ARG A 120 20.16 10.56 1.48
CA ARG A 120 20.63 9.19 1.66
C ARG A 120 19.70 8.41 2.56
N PHE A 121 19.39 7.20 2.16
CA PHE A 121 18.50 6.35 2.92
C PHE A 121 18.92 4.88 2.88
N GLN A 122 18.56 4.15 3.93
CA GLN A 122 18.68 2.70 3.99
C GLN A 122 17.36 2.06 3.61
N ALA A 123 17.39 1.15 2.63
CA ALA A 123 16.24 0.35 2.25
C ALA A 123 16.13 -0.92 3.11
N ASN A 124 15.00 -1.64 3.01
CA ASN A 124 14.72 -2.85 3.79
C ASN A 124 15.73 -3.99 3.55
N ASN A 125 16.52 -3.93 2.47
CA ASN A 125 17.60 -4.88 2.20
C ASN A 125 18.92 -4.52 2.91
N GLY A 126 18.91 -3.49 3.76
CA GLY A 126 20.09 -3.01 4.51
C GLY A 126 21.06 -2.15 3.71
N LYS A 127 20.88 -2.00 2.39
CA LYS A 127 21.76 -1.20 1.54
C LYS A 127 21.40 0.28 1.58
N ILE A 128 22.39 1.13 1.31
CA ILE A 128 22.26 2.58 1.32
C ILE A 128 22.19 3.11 -0.11
N TYR A 129 21.24 4.00 -0.33
CA TYR A 129 20.96 4.62 -1.62
C TYR A 129 20.90 6.14 -1.48
N GLU A 130 21.20 6.83 -2.56
CA GLU A 130 20.97 8.27 -2.70
C GLU A 130 19.76 8.49 -3.60
N LEU A 131 18.80 9.29 -3.14
CA LEU A 131 17.57 9.59 -3.86
C LEU A 131 17.85 10.49 -5.05
N GLY A 132 17.53 10.00 -6.23
CA GLY A 132 17.54 10.77 -7.47
C GLY A 132 16.15 11.27 -7.88
N HIS A 133 15.99 11.55 -9.15
CA HIS A 133 14.78 12.13 -9.71
C HIS A 133 13.67 11.09 -9.96
N LEU A 134 12.42 11.58 -9.96
CA LEU A 134 11.25 10.78 -10.31
C LEU A 134 11.26 10.44 -11.82
N ARG A 135 11.20 9.14 -12.15
CA ARG A 135 11.05 8.62 -13.51
C ARG A 135 9.68 7.97 -13.65
N ARG A 136 8.73 8.66 -14.28
CA ARG A 136 7.32 8.26 -14.37
C ARG A 136 6.69 8.07 -12.99
N LYS A 137 6.64 6.84 -12.46
CA LYS A 137 6.03 6.48 -11.17
C LYS A 137 7.02 5.96 -10.13
N ARG A 138 8.33 5.98 -10.44
CA ARG A 138 9.39 5.44 -9.58
C ARG A 138 10.55 6.41 -9.50
N TYR A 139 11.21 6.44 -8.37
CA TYR A 139 12.43 7.22 -8.17
C TYR A 139 13.66 6.44 -8.62
N ALA A 140 14.54 7.07 -9.39
CA ALA A 140 15.85 6.52 -9.73
C ALA A 140 16.79 6.80 -8.56
N CYS A 141 17.26 5.76 -7.87
CA CYS A 141 18.13 5.87 -6.71
C CYS A 141 19.45 5.18 -7.00
N ILE A 142 20.56 5.75 -6.54
CA ILE A 142 21.91 5.23 -6.76
C ILE A 142 22.35 4.48 -5.50
N GLU A 143 22.63 3.19 -5.62
CA GLU A 143 23.27 2.42 -4.54
C GLU A 143 24.69 2.94 -4.31
N LEU A 144 25.00 3.37 -3.08
CA LEU A 144 26.28 4.03 -2.80
C LEU A 144 27.49 3.10 -2.97
N ALA A 145 27.34 1.83 -2.65
CA ALA A 145 28.41 0.84 -2.74
C ALA A 145 28.78 0.47 -4.18
N THR A 146 27.78 0.26 -5.05
CA THR A 146 28.01 -0.28 -6.40
C THR A 146 27.87 0.78 -7.48
N LYS A 147 27.41 1.97 -7.16
CA LYS A 147 27.08 3.07 -8.09
C LYS A 147 26.02 2.70 -9.15
N ARG A 148 25.30 1.61 -8.94
CA ARG A 148 24.21 1.17 -9.85
C ARG A 148 22.91 1.89 -9.52
N THR A 149 22.13 2.15 -10.56
CA THR A 149 20.79 2.78 -10.41
C THR A 149 19.72 1.73 -10.23
N TYR A 150 18.86 1.95 -9.24
CA TYR A 150 17.68 1.14 -8.93
C TYR A 150 16.42 2.00 -8.95
N LEU A 151 15.28 1.38 -9.30
CA LEU A 151 14.00 2.07 -9.35
C LEU A 151 13.15 1.68 -8.14
N PHE A 152 12.91 2.65 -7.26
CA PHE A 152 12.06 2.50 -6.08
C PHE A 152 10.65 3.02 -6.32
N ALA A 153 9.65 2.32 -5.80
CA ALA A 153 8.29 2.85 -5.78
C ALA A 153 8.22 4.07 -4.84
N SER A 154 7.43 5.08 -5.22
CA SER A 154 7.29 6.31 -4.42
C SER A 154 6.84 6.07 -2.98
N HIS A 155 6.02 5.05 -2.77
CA HIS A 155 5.48 4.63 -1.47
C HIS A 155 6.35 3.59 -0.74
N SER A 156 7.59 3.38 -1.14
CA SER A 156 8.51 2.54 -0.37
C SER A 156 8.91 3.25 0.93
N GLU A 157 8.80 2.54 2.05
CA GLU A 157 9.29 3.03 3.34
C GLU A 157 10.79 2.77 3.48
N VAL A 158 11.51 3.79 3.89
CA VAL A 158 12.96 3.80 4.02
C VAL A 158 13.39 4.57 5.27
N LYS A 159 14.57 4.29 5.78
CA LYS A 159 15.15 5.01 6.89
C LYS A 159 16.16 6.03 6.38
N ILE A 160 16.02 7.30 6.77
CA ILE A 160 17.00 8.34 6.44
C ILE A 160 18.32 8.01 7.16
N VAL A 161 19.42 8.16 6.43
CA VAL A 161 20.78 8.03 6.98
C VAL A 161 21.40 9.43 6.99
N GLU A 162 21.73 9.91 8.18
CA GLU A 162 22.48 11.16 8.32
C GLU A 162 23.88 11.02 7.70
N ASN A 163 24.39 12.11 7.15
CA ASN A 163 25.71 12.17 6.49
C ASN A 163 26.85 12.07 7.52
#